data_2cb4503e7362b71f853ade0f0c2fb409
#
_entry.id   2cb4503e7362b71f853ade0f0c2fb409
#
_cell.length_a   1.000
_cell.length_b   1.000
_cell.length_c   1.000
_cell.angle_alpha   90.00
_cell.angle_beta   90.00
_cell.angle_gamma   90.00
#
_symmetry.space_group_name_H-M   'P 1'
#
loop_
_entity.id
_entity.type
_entity.pdbx_description
1 polymer ?
#
loop_
_entity_poly.entity_id
_entity_poly.type
_entity_poly.pdbx_seq_one_letter_code
_entity_poly.pdbx_strand_id
1 'polypeptide(L)'
;MSQEETLDQLLERIRSRFRVDFKPLDIDGRELQVLDVENMTQYLDKLIGTNAIKNPLLDLPLWAKVWPGSFILEIFLRKKCETKGKTFLELGCGCGILSILASRLGFSHMTASDIEEDALLFTKANVLKNNLQNLISVQHVDVARPGADPRFSDGVDIIAASEILYLDSLHRPLLNFLSRHLKKGGRAVFCTDMARRKPHFAKLASKEFKVSECYLPGTITGADGKPERRLYALLTVEK
;
A
#
# COMPACT_ATOMS: atom_id res chain seq x y z
N MET A 1 -8.92 -19.76 20.04
CA MET A 1 -8.03 -18.59 19.81
C MET A 1 -6.84 -19.10 19.05
N SER A 2 -6.69 -18.79 17.76
CA SER A 2 -5.46 -19.10 17.02
C SER A 2 -4.33 -18.27 17.66
N GLN A 3 -3.24 -18.94 18.05
CA GLN A 3 -2.03 -18.23 18.50
C GLN A 3 -1.60 -17.28 17.39
N GLU A 4 -1.44 -15.99 17.71
CA GLU A 4 -0.86 -15.05 16.78
C GLU A 4 0.58 -15.48 16.45
N GLU A 5 0.90 -15.52 15.17
CA GLU A 5 2.19 -15.92 14.65
C GLU A 5 3.27 -14.92 15.12
N THR A 6 4.34 -15.41 15.71
CA THR A 6 5.45 -14.57 16.19
C THR A 6 6.32 -14.05 15.05
N LEU A 7 7.10 -12.99 15.30
CA LEU A 7 8.05 -12.46 14.32
C LEU A 7 9.04 -13.54 13.84
N ASP A 8 9.54 -14.37 14.74
CA ASP A 8 10.51 -15.43 14.38
C ASP A 8 9.87 -16.47 13.46
N GLN A 9 8.63 -16.90 13.72
CA GLN A 9 7.89 -17.82 12.86
C GLN A 9 7.65 -17.22 11.46
N LEU A 10 7.28 -15.93 11.38
CA LEU A 10 7.15 -15.24 10.10
C LEU A 10 8.48 -15.17 9.35
N LEU A 11 9.57 -14.84 10.04
CA LEU A 11 10.89 -14.75 9.44
C LEU A 11 11.39 -16.12 8.95
N GLU A 12 11.10 -17.20 9.65
CA GLU A 12 11.41 -18.56 9.20
C GLU A 12 10.73 -18.87 7.86
N ARG A 13 9.41 -18.57 7.75
CA ARG A 13 8.66 -18.75 6.50
C ARG A 13 9.19 -17.87 5.37
N ILE A 14 9.51 -16.62 5.65
CA ILE A 14 10.05 -15.70 4.64
C ILE A 14 11.44 -16.17 4.19
N ARG A 15 12.32 -16.55 5.12
CA ARG A 15 13.70 -16.99 4.85
C ARG A 15 13.78 -18.31 4.10
N SER A 16 12.73 -19.12 4.13
CA SER A 16 12.66 -20.33 3.29
C SER A 16 12.62 -20.03 1.79
N ARG A 17 12.28 -18.79 1.41
CA ARG A 17 12.09 -18.36 0.01
C ARG A 17 12.97 -17.17 -0.40
N PHE A 18 13.28 -16.28 0.56
CA PHE A 18 14.00 -15.04 0.32
C PHE A 18 15.17 -14.89 1.30
N ARG A 19 16.27 -14.34 0.84
CA ARG A 19 17.31 -13.85 1.75
C ARG A 19 16.95 -12.42 2.14
N VAL A 20 16.67 -12.22 3.43
CA VAL A 20 16.12 -10.97 3.94
C VAL A 20 16.86 -10.49 5.19
N ASP A 21 16.94 -9.17 5.33
CA ASP A 21 17.40 -8.51 6.53
C ASP A 21 16.62 -7.22 6.78
N PHE A 22 16.52 -6.79 8.05
CA PHE A 22 15.92 -5.52 8.39
C PHE A 22 16.89 -4.38 8.11
N LYS A 23 16.41 -3.37 7.40
CA LYS A 23 17.16 -2.14 7.12
C LYS A 23 16.53 -0.97 7.85
N PRO A 24 17.35 -0.09 8.45
CA PRO A 24 16.83 1.13 9.06
C PRO A 24 16.29 2.08 7.99
N LEU A 25 15.17 2.70 8.28
CA LEU A 25 14.54 3.75 7.50
C LEU A 25 14.28 4.93 8.42
N ASP A 26 15.06 6.00 8.30
CA ASP A 26 14.85 7.23 9.06
C ASP A 26 13.78 8.10 8.40
N ILE A 27 12.76 8.46 9.17
CA ILE A 27 11.70 9.36 8.73
C ILE A 27 11.46 10.41 9.82
N ASP A 28 11.83 11.64 9.52
CA ASP A 28 11.69 12.79 10.44
C ASP A 28 12.34 12.49 11.82
N GLY A 29 13.52 11.84 11.85
CA GLY A 29 14.27 11.50 13.07
C GLY A 29 13.72 10.28 13.81
N ARG A 30 12.79 9.53 13.24
CA ARG A 30 12.34 8.24 13.76
C ARG A 30 12.90 7.12 12.92
N GLU A 31 13.66 6.23 13.52
CA GLU A 31 14.14 5.02 12.89
C GLU A 31 13.04 3.96 12.90
N LEU A 32 12.65 3.52 11.70
CA LEU A 32 11.81 2.36 11.44
C LEU A 32 12.67 1.23 10.91
N GLN A 33 12.23 0.00 11.11
CA GLN A 33 12.92 -1.18 10.57
C GLN A 33 12.05 -1.80 9.48
N VAL A 34 12.59 -1.94 8.27
CA VAL A 34 11.88 -2.46 7.12
C VAL A 34 12.61 -3.69 6.58
N LEU A 35 11.89 -4.77 6.38
CA LEU A 35 12.42 -6.01 5.83
C LEU A 35 12.73 -5.81 4.35
N ASP A 36 13.98 -6.00 3.98
CA ASP A 36 14.51 -5.87 2.62
C ASP A 36 14.89 -7.23 2.04
N VAL A 37 14.71 -7.40 0.74
CA VAL A 37 15.10 -8.64 0.02
C VAL A 37 16.48 -8.44 -0.60
N GLU A 38 17.50 -9.01 0.02
CA GLU A 38 18.89 -8.87 -0.41
C GLU A 38 19.21 -9.59 -1.73
N ASN A 39 18.49 -10.67 -2.03
CA ASN A 39 18.72 -11.50 -3.22
C ASN A 39 17.68 -11.27 -4.33
N MET A 40 17.08 -10.07 -4.41
CA MET A 40 16.01 -9.76 -5.36
C MET A 40 16.43 -10.02 -6.82
N THR A 41 17.65 -9.64 -7.21
CA THR A 41 18.17 -9.89 -8.57
C THR A 41 18.20 -11.38 -8.88
N GLN A 42 18.73 -12.20 -7.98
CA GLN A 42 18.79 -13.66 -8.16
C GLN A 42 17.38 -14.29 -8.20
N TYR A 43 16.45 -13.76 -7.41
CA TYR A 43 15.07 -14.19 -7.43
C TYR A 43 14.39 -13.87 -8.76
N LEU A 44 14.60 -12.66 -9.30
CA LEU A 44 14.10 -12.26 -10.63
C LEU A 44 14.72 -13.10 -11.75
N ASP A 45 16.03 -13.35 -11.73
CA ASP A 45 16.73 -14.20 -12.71
C ASP A 45 16.14 -15.61 -12.73
N LYS A 46 15.81 -16.16 -11.55
CA LYS A 46 15.13 -17.46 -11.44
C LYS A 46 13.74 -17.44 -12.08
N LEU A 47 12.93 -16.40 -11.81
CA LEU A 47 11.60 -16.26 -12.39
C LEU A 47 11.68 -16.15 -13.92
N ILE A 48 12.63 -15.40 -14.45
CA ILE A 48 12.87 -15.26 -15.90
C ILE A 48 13.32 -16.60 -16.48
N GLY A 49 14.31 -17.26 -15.86
CA GLY A 49 14.86 -18.52 -16.34
C GLY A 49 13.87 -19.69 -16.35
N THR A 50 12.85 -19.64 -15.49
CA THR A 50 11.77 -20.65 -15.45
C THR A 50 10.56 -20.29 -16.29
N ASN A 51 10.59 -19.19 -17.06
CA ASN A 51 9.43 -18.64 -17.79
C ASN A 51 8.19 -18.44 -16.90
N ALA A 52 8.39 -18.18 -15.60
CA ALA A 52 7.31 -17.94 -14.66
C ALA A 52 6.63 -16.57 -14.87
N ILE A 53 7.34 -15.61 -15.46
CA ILE A 53 6.81 -14.28 -15.76
C ILE A 53 6.06 -14.33 -17.08
N LYS A 54 4.74 -14.41 -17.02
CA LYS A 54 3.83 -14.28 -18.17
C LYS A 54 3.31 -12.87 -18.35
N ASN A 55 3.02 -12.22 -17.24
CA ASN A 55 2.59 -10.83 -17.19
C ASN A 55 3.46 -10.06 -16.18
N PRO A 56 4.44 -9.24 -16.62
CA PRO A 56 5.34 -8.53 -15.73
C PRO A 56 4.65 -7.62 -14.70
N LEU A 57 3.43 -7.14 -15.02
CA LEU A 57 2.66 -6.30 -14.10
C LEU A 57 2.02 -7.08 -12.93
N LEU A 58 1.89 -8.40 -13.07
CA LEU A 58 1.28 -9.26 -12.06
C LEU A 58 2.30 -10.20 -11.41
N ASP A 59 3.26 -10.69 -12.19
CA ASP A 59 4.15 -11.77 -11.78
C ASP A 59 5.45 -11.27 -11.16
N LEU A 60 5.80 -9.97 -11.35
CA LEU A 60 6.95 -9.37 -10.68
C LEU A 60 6.62 -9.05 -9.22
N PRO A 61 7.57 -9.27 -8.29
CA PRO A 61 7.39 -8.99 -6.86
C PRO A 61 7.43 -7.48 -6.57
N LEU A 62 6.54 -6.71 -7.22
CA LEU A 62 6.45 -5.25 -7.06
C LEU A 62 6.11 -4.86 -5.63
N TRP A 63 5.47 -5.76 -4.87
CA TRP A 63 5.13 -5.62 -3.47
C TRP A 63 6.36 -5.50 -2.55
N ALA A 64 7.50 -6.09 -2.94
CA ALA A 64 8.72 -6.06 -2.12
C ALA A 64 9.45 -4.70 -2.16
N LYS A 65 9.07 -3.83 -3.08
CA LYS A 65 9.72 -2.52 -3.25
C LYS A 65 9.10 -1.46 -2.36
N VAL A 66 9.94 -0.65 -1.72
CA VAL A 66 9.50 0.60 -1.08
C VAL A 66 9.22 1.64 -2.17
N TRP A 67 7.94 1.95 -2.36
CA TRP A 67 7.51 2.91 -3.37
C TRP A 67 7.51 4.34 -2.83
N PRO A 68 8.13 5.30 -3.52
CA PRO A 68 8.17 6.70 -3.08
C PRO A 68 6.78 7.33 -2.91
N GLY A 69 5.79 6.86 -3.67
CA GLY A 69 4.40 7.28 -3.54
C GLY A 69 3.83 7.11 -2.14
N SER A 70 4.31 6.13 -1.36
CA SER A 70 3.88 5.92 0.04
C SER A 70 4.26 7.10 0.94
N PHE A 71 5.46 7.68 0.76
CA PHE A 71 5.90 8.87 1.51
C PHE A 71 5.10 10.11 1.12
N ILE A 72 4.88 10.29 -0.18
CA ILE A 72 4.09 11.41 -0.71
C ILE A 72 2.64 11.34 -0.20
N LEU A 73 2.08 10.14 -0.16
CA LEU A 73 0.72 9.91 0.32
C LEU A 73 0.61 10.14 1.83
N GLU A 74 1.60 9.71 2.63
CA GLU A 74 1.64 10.04 4.06
C GLU A 74 1.67 11.55 4.30
N ILE A 75 2.54 12.29 3.59
CA ILE A 75 2.62 13.76 3.68
C ILE A 75 1.25 14.39 3.35
N PHE A 76 0.57 13.89 2.34
CA PHE A 76 -0.76 14.36 1.97
C PHE A 76 -1.79 14.08 3.07
N LEU A 77 -1.85 12.85 3.58
CA LEU A 77 -2.75 12.47 4.67
C LEU A 77 -2.54 13.37 5.88
N ARG A 78 -1.30 13.56 6.30
CA ARG A 78 -0.92 14.41 7.44
C ARG A 78 -1.34 15.87 7.28
N LYS A 79 -1.24 16.42 6.06
CA LYS A 79 -1.49 17.85 5.82
C LYS A 79 -2.92 18.17 5.38
N LYS A 80 -3.64 17.22 4.81
CA LYS A 80 -4.91 17.46 4.10
C LYS A 80 -6.08 16.63 4.60
N CYS A 81 -5.83 15.67 5.50
CA CYS A 81 -6.89 14.81 6.04
C CYS A 81 -6.99 14.96 7.55
N GLU A 82 -8.23 14.96 8.05
CA GLU A 82 -8.48 14.75 9.47
C GLU A 82 -8.39 13.24 9.74
N THR A 83 -7.36 12.83 10.48
CA THR A 83 -7.03 11.41 10.70
C THR A 83 -7.30 10.93 12.12
N LYS A 84 -7.30 11.86 13.11
CA LYS A 84 -7.42 11.52 14.52
C LYS A 84 -8.73 10.81 14.84
N GLY A 85 -8.63 9.61 15.41
CA GLY A 85 -9.78 8.78 15.76
C GLY A 85 -10.52 8.14 14.58
N LYS A 86 -10.04 8.33 13.34
CA LYS A 86 -10.62 7.74 12.13
C LYS A 86 -10.11 6.32 11.90
N THR A 87 -10.87 5.54 11.14
CA THR A 87 -10.45 4.24 10.63
C THR A 87 -9.74 4.38 9.29
N PHE A 88 -8.74 3.54 9.06
CA PHE A 88 -7.90 3.58 7.87
C PHE A 88 -7.79 2.20 7.20
N LEU A 89 -7.86 2.17 5.89
CA LEU A 89 -7.58 0.99 5.08
C LEU A 89 -6.59 1.33 3.98
N GLU A 90 -5.47 0.64 3.94
CA GLU A 90 -4.55 0.64 2.81
C GLU A 90 -4.87 -0.52 1.87
N LEU A 91 -5.07 -0.23 0.59
CA LEU A 91 -5.22 -1.22 -0.48
C LEU A 91 -3.92 -1.35 -1.26
N GLY A 92 -3.44 -2.58 -1.45
CA GLY A 92 -2.16 -2.84 -2.10
C GLY A 92 -0.99 -2.36 -1.25
N CYS A 93 -0.90 -2.82 0.00
CA CYS A 93 0.09 -2.32 0.96
C CYS A 93 1.53 -2.76 0.64
N GLY A 94 1.72 -3.77 -0.20
CA GLY A 94 3.05 -4.33 -0.49
C GLY A 94 3.77 -4.75 0.80
N CYS A 95 4.90 -4.12 1.09
CA CYS A 95 5.63 -4.33 2.34
C CYS A 95 5.14 -3.46 3.52
N GLY A 96 4.00 -2.76 3.40
CA GLY A 96 3.30 -2.07 4.49
C GLY A 96 3.84 -0.69 4.86
N ILE A 97 4.66 -0.08 4.02
CA ILE A 97 5.35 1.19 4.34
C ILE A 97 4.37 2.32 4.64
N LEU A 98 3.34 2.51 3.82
CA LEU A 98 2.39 3.61 4.06
C LEU A 98 1.66 3.44 5.39
N SER A 99 1.17 2.23 5.72
CA SER A 99 0.51 1.96 6.99
C SER A 99 1.44 2.23 8.18
N ILE A 100 2.71 1.81 8.09
CA ILE A 100 3.72 2.07 9.13
C ILE A 100 3.98 3.57 9.29
N LEU A 101 4.14 4.32 8.19
CA LEU A 101 4.32 5.77 8.22
C LEU A 101 3.09 6.47 8.79
N ALA A 102 1.89 6.06 8.38
CA ALA A 102 0.63 6.64 8.80
C ALA A 102 0.25 6.31 10.25
N SER A 103 0.89 5.33 10.89
CA SER A 103 0.62 4.93 12.28
C SER A 103 0.72 6.08 13.29
N ARG A 104 1.49 7.12 12.97
CA ARG A 104 1.67 8.34 13.79
C ARG A 104 0.57 9.39 13.62
N LEU A 105 -0.35 9.20 12.69
CA LEU A 105 -1.36 10.20 12.35
C LEU A 105 -2.60 10.15 13.25
N GLY A 106 -2.61 9.28 14.27
CA GLY A 106 -3.68 9.22 15.28
C GLY A 106 -4.93 8.50 14.86
N PHE A 107 -4.84 7.60 13.87
CA PHE A 107 -5.92 6.68 13.53
C PHE A 107 -6.30 5.81 14.73
N SER A 108 -7.59 5.49 14.86
CA SER A 108 -8.09 4.60 15.92
C SER A 108 -7.84 3.13 15.63
N HIS A 109 -7.88 2.76 14.37
CA HIS A 109 -7.58 1.43 13.85
C HIS A 109 -7.16 1.52 12.39
N MET A 110 -6.21 0.68 12.00
CA MET A 110 -5.67 0.64 10.65
C MET A 110 -5.69 -0.80 10.12
N THR A 111 -6.02 -0.95 8.84
CA THR A 111 -5.88 -2.21 8.12
C THR A 111 -4.94 -2.00 6.94
N ALA A 112 -3.83 -2.73 6.95
CA ALA A 112 -2.96 -2.87 5.77
C ALA A 112 -3.42 -4.10 4.98
N SER A 113 -3.69 -3.94 3.69
CA SER A 113 -4.22 -5.04 2.89
C SER A 113 -3.57 -5.19 1.53
N ASP A 114 -3.45 -6.44 1.11
CA ASP A 114 -2.95 -6.80 -0.22
C ASP A 114 -3.67 -8.06 -0.71
N ILE A 115 -3.56 -8.36 -2.00
CA ILE A 115 -3.99 -9.61 -2.60
C ILE A 115 -2.87 -10.66 -2.56
N GLU A 116 -1.61 -10.22 -2.51
CA GLU A 116 -0.43 -11.06 -2.54
C GLU A 116 -0.07 -11.56 -1.14
N GLU A 117 -0.01 -12.89 -0.96
CA GLU A 117 0.30 -13.49 0.34
C GLU A 117 1.71 -13.12 0.84
N ASP A 118 2.68 -13.01 -0.06
CA ASP A 118 4.04 -12.62 0.30
C ASP A 118 4.09 -11.16 0.77
N ALA A 119 3.34 -10.27 0.16
CA ALA A 119 3.17 -8.90 0.62
C ALA A 119 2.63 -8.86 2.06
N LEU A 120 1.61 -9.67 2.35
CA LEU A 120 1.03 -9.76 3.68
C LEU A 120 2.02 -10.32 4.72
N LEU A 121 2.84 -11.30 4.35
CA LEU A 121 3.88 -11.83 5.23
C LEU A 121 4.92 -10.76 5.58
N PHE A 122 5.41 -10.03 4.58
CA PHE A 122 6.37 -8.93 4.78
C PHE A 122 5.76 -7.80 5.60
N THR A 123 4.52 -7.42 5.31
CA THR A 123 3.81 -6.38 6.08
C THR A 123 3.64 -6.81 7.55
N LYS A 124 3.24 -8.05 7.83
CA LYS A 124 3.14 -8.57 9.20
C LYS A 124 4.48 -8.51 9.93
N ALA A 125 5.56 -8.96 9.29
CA ALA A 125 6.91 -8.90 9.87
C ALA A 125 7.33 -7.45 10.18
N ASN A 126 7.07 -6.52 9.27
CA ASN A 126 7.36 -5.10 9.44
C ASN A 126 6.51 -4.46 10.55
N VAL A 127 5.24 -4.80 10.65
CA VAL A 127 4.33 -4.33 11.71
C VAL A 127 4.80 -4.81 13.08
N LEU A 128 5.13 -6.10 13.22
CA LEU A 128 5.64 -6.68 14.47
C LEU A 128 7.00 -6.09 14.85
N LYS A 129 7.92 -5.96 13.90
CA LYS A 129 9.26 -5.40 14.14
C LYS A 129 9.21 -3.98 14.68
N ASN A 130 8.20 -3.20 14.27
CA ASN A 130 8.00 -1.81 14.71
C ASN A 130 7.01 -1.69 15.87
N ASN A 131 6.55 -2.79 16.50
CA ASN A 131 5.60 -2.83 17.61
C ASN A 131 4.25 -2.16 17.31
N LEU A 132 3.73 -2.33 16.09
CA LEU A 132 2.49 -1.69 15.62
C LEU A 132 1.29 -2.65 15.53
N GLN A 133 1.40 -3.88 15.98
CA GLN A 133 0.36 -4.93 15.87
C GLN A 133 -0.94 -4.60 16.61
N ASN A 134 -0.89 -3.73 17.62
CA ASN A 134 -2.09 -3.28 18.34
C ASN A 134 -2.87 -2.20 17.58
N LEU A 135 -2.27 -1.56 16.58
CA LEU A 135 -2.87 -0.50 15.78
C LEU A 135 -3.19 -0.95 14.36
N ILE A 136 -2.30 -1.77 13.76
CA ILE A 136 -2.38 -2.19 12.36
C ILE A 136 -2.71 -3.68 12.28
N SER A 137 -3.87 -4.01 11.75
CA SER A 137 -4.20 -5.37 11.31
C SER A 137 -3.76 -5.58 9.86
N VAL A 138 -3.28 -6.79 9.54
CA VAL A 138 -2.85 -7.14 8.18
C VAL A 138 -3.79 -8.19 7.61
N GLN A 139 -4.42 -7.89 6.46
CA GLN A 139 -5.51 -8.70 5.94
C GLN A 139 -5.44 -8.86 4.42
N HIS A 140 -5.80 -10.05 3.93
CA HIS A 140 -6.01 -10.26 2.51
C HIS A 140 -7.31 -9.58 2.07
N VAL A 141 -7.24 -8.70 1.05
CA VAL A 141 -8.41 -8.03 0.44
C VAL A 141 -8.28 -8.07 -1.07
N ASP A 142 -9.26 -8.68 -1.71
CA ASP A 142 -9.43 -8.63 -3.16
C ASP A 142 -10.57 -7.64 -3.49
N VAL A 143 -10.21 -6.48 -4.06
CA VAL A 143 -11.18 -5.45 -4.47
C VAL A 143 -12.06 -5.90 -5.64
N ALA A 144 -11.65 -6.91 -6.39
CA ALA A 144 -12.42 -7.48 -7.48
C ALA A 144 -13.47 -8.49 -7.02
N ARG A 145 -13.41 -8.95 -5.77
CA ARG A 145 -14.38 -9.88 -5.21
C ARG A 145 -15.79 -9.27 -5.22
N PRO A 146 -16.79 -9.96 -5.76
CA PRO A 146 -18.15 -9.48 -5.75
C PRO A 146 -18.74 -9.48 -4.33
N GLY A 147 -19.61 -8.50 -4.06
CA GLY A 147 -20.30 -8.36 -2.77
C GLY A 147 -19.56 -7.44 -1.79
N ALA A 148 -20.20 -7.20 -0.65
CA ALA A 148 -19.62 -6.44 0.44
C ALA A 148 -18.73 -7.34 1.30
N ASP A 149 -17.59 -6.80 1.75
CA ASP A 149 -16.73 -7.47 2.71
C ASP A 149 -17.25 -7.19 4.13
N PRO A 150 -17.70 -8.21 4.88
CA PRO A 150 -18.28 -8.00 6.20
C PRO A 150 -17.32 -7.37 7.21
N ARG A 151 -16.00 -7.47 7.01
CA ARG A 151 -14.99 -6.84 7.85
C ARG A 151 -15.05 -5.30 7.81
N PHE A 152 -15.62 -4.74 6.75
CA PHE A 152 -15.79 -3.31 6.54
C PHE A 152 -17.27 -2.90 6.50
N SER A 153 -18.16 -3.66 7.18
CA SER A 153 -19.61 -3.38 7.25
C SER A 153 -19.93 -1.99 7.79
N ASP A 154 -19.17 -1.52 8.78
CA ASP A 154 -19.34 -0.20 9.39
C ASP A 154 -18.74 0.93 8.55
N GLY A 155 -18.15 0.58 7.42
CA GLY A 155 -17.44 1.48 6.53
C GLY A 155 -16.07 1.94 7.08
N VAL A 156 -15.29 2.55 6.22
CA VAL A 156 -13.93 3.06 6.51
C VAL A 156 -13.93 4.56 6.28
N ASP A 157 -13.31 5.33 7.18
CA ASP A 157 -13.24 6.78 7.06
C ASP A 157 -12.26 7.22 5.97
N ILE A 158 -11.08 6.57 5.92
CA ILE A 158 -10.04 6.88 4.93
C ILE A 158 -9.53 5.58 4.31
N ILE A 159 -9.63 5.50 2.98
CA ILE A 159 -9.01 4.44 2.17
C ILE A 159 -7.84 5.07 1.41
N ALA A 160 -6.68 4.45 1.44
CA ALA A 160 -5.50 4.95 0.75
C ALA A 160 -4.84 3.87 -0.09
N ALA A 161 -4.24 4.26 -1.20
CA ALA A 161 -3.49 3.35 -2.04
C ALA A 161 -2.41 4.06 -2.83
N SER A 162 -1.23 3.45 -2.86
CA SER A 162 -0.10 3.92 -3.67
C SER A 162 0.14 2.97 -4.84
N GLU A 163 0.17 3.52 -6.06
CA GLU A 163 0.56 2.81 -7.29
C GLU A 163 -0.32 1.59 -7.65
N ILE A 164 -1.62 1.58 -7.31
CA ILE A 164 -2.52 0.45 -7.67
C ILE A 164 -3.35 0.67 -8.93
N LEU A 165 -3.39 1.89 -9.49
CA LEU A 165 -4.26 2.23 -10.62
C LEU A 165 -3.71 1.77 -11.98
N TYR A 166 -2.62 1.01 -12.03
CA TYR A 166 -1.95 0.60 -13.27
C TYR A 166 -2.75 -0.42 -14.10
N LEU A 167 -3.63 -1.22 -13.47
CA LEU A 167 -4.50 -2.18 -14.14
C LEU A 167 -5.88 -1.58 -14.41
N ASP A 168 -6.19 -1.30 -15.67
CA ASP A 168 -7.48 -0.71 -16.05
C ASP A 168 -8.68 -1.62 -15.72
N SER A 169 -8.46 -2.95 -15.72
CA SER A 169 -9.48 -3.96 -15.33
C SER A 169 -9.93 -3.82 -13.87
N LEU A 170 -9.10 -3.25 -12.98
CA LEU A 170 -9.44 -3.03 -11.58
C LEU A 170 -10.20 -1.73 -11.32
N HIS A 171 -10.30 -0.81 -12.29
CA HIS A 171 -10.91 0.50 -12.06
C HIS A 171 -12.38 0.39 -11.62
N ARG A 172 -13.20 -0.38 -12.32
CA ARG A 172 -14.61 -0.55 -11.96
C ARG A 172 -14.79 -1.36 -10.66
N PRO A 173 -14.13 -2.52 -10.45
CA PRO A 173 -14.11 -3.21 -9.17
C PRO A 173 -13.74 -2.31 -7.99
N LEU A 174 -12.70 -1.49 -8.14
CA LEU A 174 -12.25 -0.57 -7.10
C LEU A 174 -13.32 0.48 -6.76
N LEU A 175 -13.97 1.09 -7.76
CA LEU A 175 -15.07 2.03 -7.52
C LEU A 175 -16.26 1.35 -6.81
N ASN A 176 -16.58 0.13 -7.19
CA ASN A 176 -17.61 -0.67 -6.51
C ASN A 176 -17.22 -0.96 -5.05
N PHE A 177 -15.94 -1.25 -4.78
CA PHE A 177 -15.43 -1.43 -3.43
C PHE A 177 -15.58 -0.13 -2.61
N LEU A 178 -15.16 1.02 -3.16
CA LEU A 178 -15.31 2.32 -2.51
C LEU A 178 -16.78 2.64 -2.21
N SER A 179 -17.67 2.41 -3.18
CA SER A 179 -19.11 2.66 -2.99
C SER A 179 -19.70 1.86 -1.82
N ARG A 180 -19.22 0.64 -1.59
CA ARG A 180 -19.72 -0.22 -0.52
C ARG A 180 -19.11 0.09 0.84
N HIS A 181 -17.80 0.37 0.87
CA HIS A 181 -17.02 0.37 2.11
C HIS A 181 -16.53 1.75 2.56
N LEU A 182 -16.60 2.78 1.72
CA LEU A 182 -16.29 4.13 2.15
C LEU A 182 -17.49 4.71 2.93
N LYS A 183 -17.26 5.25 4.12
CA LYS A 183 -18.29 5.93 4.90
C LYS A 183 -18.84 7.15 4.17
N LYS A 184 -20.05 7.55 4.48
CA LYS A 184 -20.56 8.87 4.07
C LYS A 184 -19.69 9.97 4.67
N GLY A 185 -19.18 10.87 3.84
CA GLY A 185 -18.18 11.87 4.23
C GLY A 185 -16.74 11.33 4.36
N GLY A 186 -16.54 10.04 4.12
CA GLY A 186 -15.22 9.43 4.01
C GLY A 186 -14.55 9.74 2.67
N ARG A 187 -13.26 9.47 2.59
CA ARG A 187 -12.48 9.71 1.37
C ARG A 187 -11.51 8.58 1.04
N ALA A 188 -11.34 8.35 -0.25
CA ALA A 188 -10.23 7.53 -0.75
C ALA A 188 -9.17 8.43 -1.40
N VAL A 189 -7.89 8.14 -1.18
CA VAL A 189 -6.77 8.90 -1.74
C VAL A 189 -5.83 7.94 -2.46
N PHE A 190 -5.59 8.22 -3.72
CA PHE A 190 -4.70 7.45 -4.59
C PHE A 190 -3.47 8.27 -4.94
N CYS A 191 -2.28 7.74 -4.74
CA CYS A 191 -1.04 8.36 -5.16
C CYS A 191 -0.43 7.58 -6.33
N THR A 192 -0.06 8.29 -7.40
CA THR A 192 0.55 7.68 -8.59
C THR A 192 1.61 8.61 -9.16
N ASP A 193 2.75 8.06 -9.55
CA ASP A 193 3.73 8.80 -10.36
C ASP A 193 3.08 9.30 -11.65
N MET A 194 3.32 10.56 -12.01
CA MET A 194 2.72 11.20 -13.19
C MET A 194 2.96 10.41 -14.48
N ALA A 195 4.09 9.71 -14.59
CA ALA A 195 4.38 8.86 -15.74
C ALA A 195 3.41 7.66 -15.86
N ARG A 196 2.75 7.27 -14.76
CA ARG A 196 1.78 6.16 -14.69
C ARG A 196 0.35 6.61 -14.41
N ARG A 197 0.11 7.93 -14.43
CA ARG A 197 -1.22 8.50 -14.16
C ARG A 197 -2.28 7.93 -15.11
N LYS A 198 -3.46 7.62 -14.58
CA LYS A 198 -4.61 7.05 -15.29
C LYS A 198 -5.81 8.03 -15.27
N PRO A 199 -5.87 9.02 -16.19
CA PRO A 199 -6.97 10.00 -16.22
C PRO A 199 -8.34 9.38 -16.40
N HIS A 200 -8.40 8.21 -17.04
CA HIS A 200 -9.65 7.46 -17.22
C HIS A 200 -10.30 7.07 -15.89
N PHE A 201 -9.50 6.68 -14.89
CA PHE A 201 -10.04 6.36 -13.56
C PHE A 201 -10.72 7.56 -12.91
N ALA A 202 -10.10 8.73 -12.92
CA ALA A 202 -10.69 9.96 -12.38
C ALA A 202 -12.03 10.32 -13.07
N LYS A 203 -12.09 10.21 -14.41
CA LYS A 203 -13.33 10.40 -15.18
C LYS A 203 -14.40 9.37 -14.85
N LEU A 204 -14.01 8.12 -14.58
CA LEU A 204 -14.95 7.08 -14.20
C LEU A 204 -15.50 7.33 -12.78
N ALA A 205 -14.61 7.70 -11.83
CA ALA A 205 -14.97 7.99 -10.45
C ALA A 205 -15.90 9.21 -10.33
N SER A 206 -15.70 10.25 -11.15
CA SER A 206 -16.51 11.48 -11.11
C SER A 206 -17.99 11.29 -11.46
N LYS A 207 -18.38 10.11 -11.96
CA LYS A 207 -19.79 9.78 -12.21
C LYS A 207 -20.57 9.43 -10.93
N GLU A 208 -19.88 9.01 -9.88
CA GLU A 208 -20.49 8.48 -8.66
C GLU A 208 -19.98 9.18 -7.37
N PHE A 209 -18.86 9.88 -7.47
CA PHE A 209 -18.16 10.49 -6.34
C PHE A 209 -17.74 11.92 -6.66
N LYS A 210 -17.54 12.71 -5.61
CA LYS A 210 -16.82 13.98 -5.75
C LYS A 210 -15.33 13.69 -5.90
N VAL A 211 -14.70 14.18 -6.95
CA VAL A 211 -13.30 13.91 -7.29
C VAL A 211 -12.50 15.20 -7.34
N SER A 212 -11.34 15.19 -6.72
CA SER A 212 -10.36 16.27 -6.84
C SER A 212 -8.96 15.68 -7.04
N GLU A 213 -8.10 16.42 -7.69
CA GLU A 213 -6.72 16.01 -7.96
C GLU A 213 -5.76 17.15 -7.62
N CYS A 214 -4.65 16.80 -7.03
CA CYS A 214 -3.54 17.73 -6.82
C CYS A 214 -2.21 17.03 -7.13
N TYR A 215 -1.14 17.81 -7.21
CA TYR A 215 0.18 17.32 -7.60
C TYR A 215 1.21 17.71 -6.56
N LEU A 216 2.02 16.75 -6.14
CA LEU A 216 3.11 17.00 -5.20
C LEU A 216 4.45 16.57 -5.82
N PRO A 217 5.50 17.39 -5.67
CA PRO A 217 6.84 16.98 -6.05
C PRO A 217 7.39 15.96 -5.04
N GLY A 218 8.16 15.02 -5.54
CA GLY A 218 8.96 14.09 -4.75
C GLY A 218 10.37 13.99 -5.33
N THR A 219 11.30 13.54 -4.51
CA THR A 219 12.67 13.20 -4.96
C THR A 219 12.89 11.72 -4.74
N ILE A 220 13.39 11.05 -5.76
CA ILE A 220 13.76 9.63 -5.69
C ILE A 220 15.26 9.49 -6.00
N THR A 221 15.84 8.34 -5.69
CA THR A 221 17.15 7.98 -6.21
C THR A 221 16.96 7.37 -7.59
N GLY A 222 17.52 8.02 -8.61
CA GLY A 222 17.50 7.53 -9.98
C GLY A 222 18.37 6.27 -10.17
N ALA A 223 18.29 5.66 -11.34
CA ALA A 223 19.06 4.46 -11.66
C ALA A 223 20.59 4.68 -11.61
N ASP A 224 21.05 5.91 -11.81
CA ASP A 224 22.44 6.33 -11.71
C ASP A 224 22.87 6.71 -10.27
N GLY A 225 22.02 6.49 -9.28
CA GLY A 225 22.24 6.85 -7.88
C GLY A 225 22.04 8.33 -7.55
N LYS A 226 21.67 9.17 -8.52
CA LYS A 226 21.48 10.60 -8.30
C LYS A 226 20.04 10.95 -7.93
N PRO A 227 19.84 12.10 -7.23
CA PRO A 227 18.49 12.58 -6.95
C PRO A 227 17.76 12.94 -8.26
N GLU A 228 16.58 12.36 -8.46
CA GLU A 228 15.68 12.66 -9.57
C GLU A 228 14.39 13.27 -9.02
N ARG A 229 13.99 14.42 -9.53
CA ARG A 229 12.70 15.03 -9.19
C ARG A 229 11.60 14.38 -9.99
N ARG A 230 10.53 13.99 -9.31
CA ARG A 230 9.31 13.46 -9.93
C ARG A 230 8.09 14.18 -9.41
N LEU A 231 7.02 14.12 -10.19
CA LEU A 231 5.73 14.67 -9.82
C LEU A 231 4.76 13.51 -9.58
N TYR A 232 4.01 13.59 -8.50
CA TYR A 232 3.00 12.60 -8.12
C TYR A 232 1.61 13.22 -8.20
N ALA A 233 0.68 12.50 -8.83
CA ALA A 233 -0.73 12.84 -8.82
C ALA A 233 -1.38 12.21 -7.58
N LEU A 234 -2.12 13.03 -6.83
CA LEU A 234 -2.94 12.59 -5.69
C LEU A 234 -4.40 12.82 -6.06
N LEU A 235 -5.09 11.73 -6.31
CA LEU A 235 -6.51 11.73 -6.63
C LEU A 235 -7.31 11.45 -5.37
N THR A 236 -8.17 12.37 -4.98
CA THR A 236 -9.11 12.21 -3.86
C THR A 236 -10.50 11.93 -4.39
N VAL A 237 -11.14 10.89 -3.83
CA VAL A 237 -12.50 10.46 -4.14
C VAL A 237 -13.31 10.53 -2.85
N GLU A 238 -14.35 11.36 -2.78
CA GLU A 238 -15.19 11.58 -1.60
C GLU A 238 -16.61 11.06 -1.84
N LYS A 239 -17.18 10.37 -0.84
CA LYS A 239 -18.53 9.81 -0.86
C LYS A 239 -19.53 10.71 -0.18
#